data_85800e7378d3d113bdda989236dbd7bb
#
_entry.id   85800e7378d3d113bdda989236dbd7bb
#
_cell.length_a   1.000
_cell.length_b   1.000
_cell.length_c   1.000
_cell.angle_alpha   90.00
_cell.angle_beta   90.00
_cell.angle_gamma   90.00
#
_symmetry.space_group_name_H-M   'P 1'
#
loop_
_entity.id
_entity.type
_entity.pdbx_description
1 polymer ?
#
loop_
_entity_poly.entity_id
_entity_poly.type
_entity_poly.pdbx_seq_one_letter_code
_entity_poly.pdbx_strand_id
1 'polypeptide(L)'
;VTLPSTGINTHLHFQIVRNEPLGVYAAINAFNSPIITFAMKAAPALAAGNVIISKASEMNPFSTLLLGELAIKAGFPSGALNILVGDVEAGNALSSHMRIRKISFTGSMAVGKKIQVAAANSNLKRVTLELGGKSPVLVFDDADLSVAVEGSSSFLALNGQGCILGTRVYVQEGIAEEFLKALTARVEGYGQTLGADPMDMSTMSSPLYHRRQRDSVLKSIEQGKKEAQLVTGGAAWGTEGCYVQPTIFYKPTPDSQITMHEVFGPVVVVDTFKTEGEVLQKANDTEYGLGAYLYTKDLDRAIRLSSALEAGTVTVNTAMSFHPTVPFGGFKGELTLSACPAVGRLMV
;
A
#
# COMPACT_ATOMS: atom_id res chain seq x y z
N VAL A 1 2.26 -27.70 5.26
CA VAL A 1 3.71 -27.76 5.52
C VAL A 1 3.88 -28.13 6.97
N THR A 2 4.24 -29.38 7.23
CA THR A 2 4.65 -29.83 8.56
C THR A 2 6.04 -29.26 8.83
N LEU A 3 6.15 -28.35 9.79
CA LEU A 3 7.45 -27.97 10.33
C LEU A 3 8.05 -29.22 11.00
N PRO A 4 9.34 -29.52 10.80
CA PRO A 4 9.96 -30.64 11.51
C PRO A 4 9.81 -30.37 13.01
N SER A 5 9.25 -31.33 13.72
CA SER A 5 9.17 -31.27 15.17
C SER A 5 10.61 -31.40 15.72
N THR A 6 11.13 -30.31 16.28
CA THR A 6 12.37 -30.33 17.06
C THR A 6 12.12 -30.87 18.49
N GLY A 7 11.02 -31.58 18.69
CA GLY A 7 10.68 -32.17 19.98
C GLY A 7 11.59 -33.36 20.31
N ILE A 8 12.19 -33.32 21.47
CA ILE A 8 12.90 -34.47 22.05
C ILE A 8 11.85 -35.53 22.35
N ASN A 9 11.72 -36.52 21.47
CA ASN A 9 10.94 -37.72 21.75
C ASN A 9 11.72 -38.57 22.75
N THR A 10 11.31 -38.52 23.98
CA THR A 10 11.80 -39.45 24.99
C THR A 10 10.82 -40.61 25.16
N HIS A 11 11.22 -41.74 25.72
CA HIS A 11 10.36 -42.92 25.97
C HIS A 11 9.12 -42.59 26.82
N LEU A 12 9.02 -41.42 27.41
CA LEU A 12 7.97 -40.98 28.34
C LEU A 12 7.09 -39.84 27.79
N HIS A 13 7.48 -39.19 26.68
CA HIS A 13 6.75 -38.03 26.17
C HIS A 13 6.64 -38.06 24.66
N PHE A 14 5.42 -37.83 24.16
CA PHE A 14 5.12 -37.70 22.76
C PHE A 14 4.52 -36.32 22.51
N GLN A 15 5.15 -35.50 21.64
CA GLN A 15 4.70 -34.15 21.29
C GLN A 15 4.22 -34.11 19.85
N ILE A 16 3.00 -33.60 19.65
CA ILE A 16 2.40 -33.38 18.33
C ILE A 16 2.08 -31.92 18.17
N VAL A 17 2.56 -31.30 17.09
CA VAL A 17 2.13 -29.96 16.65
C VAL A 17 1.15 -30.14 15.49
N ARG A 18 -0.05 -29.57 15.62
CA ARG A 18 -1.07 -29.54 14.58
C ARG A 18 -1.36 -28.12 14.15
N ASN A 19 -1.42 -27.90 12.83
CA ASN A 19 -1.97 -26.69 12.24
C ASN A 19 -3.48 -26.90 12.03
N GLU A 20 -4.29 -26.11 12.73
CA GLU A 20 -5.75 -26.19 12.69
C GLU A 20 -6.36 -24.87 12.26
N PRO A 21 -7.56 -24.89 11.61
CA PRO A 21 -8.29 -23.66 11.29
C PRO A 21 -8.58 -22.83 12.55
N LEU A 22 -8.50 -21.51 12.42
CA LEU A 22 -8.88 -20.59 13.49
C LEU A 22 -10.40 -20.55 13.74
N GLY A 23 -11.18 -20.91 12.73
CA GLY A 23 -12.63 -20.85 12.72
C GLY A 23 -13.15 -19.67 11.89
N VAL A 24 -13.80 -18.68 12.51
CA VAL A 24 -14.36 -17.52 11.81
C VAL A 24 -13.30 -16.42 11.66
N TYR A 25 -13.04 -16.07 10.42
CA TYR A 25 -12.11 -15.02 10.02
C TYR A 25 -12.87 -13.84 9.41
N ALA A 26 -12.64 -12.62 9.85
CA ALA A 26 -13.21 -11.41 9.26
C ALA A 26 -12.18 -10.68 8.39
N ALA A 27 -12.59 -10.25 7.23
CA ALA A 27 -11.81 -9.41 6.31
C ALA A 27 -12.53 -8.10 6.02
N ILE A 28 -11.84 -6.99 6.18
CA ILE A 28 -12.34 -5.66 5.75
C ILE A 28 -11.45 -5.19 4.62
N ASN A 29 -12.05 -4.99 3.44
CA ASN A 29 -11.34 -4.68 2.21
C ASN A 29 -11.31 -3.18 1.92
N ALA A 30 -10.25 -2.73 1.24
CA ALA A 30 -10.11 -1.37 0.76
C ALA A 30 -10.85 -1.16 -0.57
N PHE A 31 -11.17 0.10 -0.88
CA PHE A 31 -11.91 0.45 -2.10
C PHE A 31 -11.01 0.51 -3.35
N ASN A 32 -9.73 0.81 -3.20
CA ASN A 32 -8.82 1.10 -4.31
C ASN A 32 -8.35 -0.15 -5.09
N SER A 33 -8.39 -1.31 -4.45
CA SER A 33 -8.04 -2.60 -5.08
C SER A 33 -8.91 -3.74 -4.52
N PRO A 34 -10.24 -3.70 -4.73
CA PRO A 34 -11.20 -4.58 -4.03
C PRO A 34 -10.96 -6.07 -4.31
N ILE A 35 -10.65 -6.44 -5.54
CA ILE A 35 -10.40 -7.85 -5.93
C ILE A 35 -9.09 -8.35 -5.32
N ILE A 36 -8.03 -7.54 -5.37
CA ILE A 36 -6.71 -7.92 -4.84
C ILE A 36 -6.78 -8.07 -3.31
N THR A 37 -7.33 -7.07 -2.61
CA THR A 37 -7.43 -7.12 -1.15
C THR A 37 -8.36 -8.23 -0.66
N PHE A 38 -9.41 -8.55 -1.41
CA PHE A 38 -10.24 -9.72 -1.16
C PHE A 38 -9.44 -11.02 -1.33
N ALA A 39 -8.77 -11.21 -2.47
CA ALA A 39 -8.04 -12.44 -2.78
C ALA A 39 -6.92 -12.70 -1.78
N MET A 40 -6.14 -11.69 -1.42
CA MET A 40 -5.05 -11.79 -0.43
C MET A 40 -5.53 -12.24 0.96
N LYS A 41 -6.79 -11.99 1.30
CA LYS A 41 -7.38 -12.38 2.59
C LYS A 41 -8.18 -13.68 2.48
N ALA A 42 -9.01 -13.82 1.44
CA ALA A 42 -9.92 -14.94 1.29
C ALA A 42 -9.20 -16.24 0.90
N ALA A 43 -8.26 -16.19 -0.04
CA ALA A 43 -7.58 -17.38 -0.52
C ALA A 43 -6.82 -18.13 0.59
N PRO A 44 -5.93 -17.48 1.37
CA PRO A 44 -5.22 -18.19 2.44
C PRO A 44 -6.15 -18.59 3.59
N ALA A 45 -7.21 -17.82 3.89
CA ALA A 45 -8.16 -18.19 4.92
C ALA A 45 -8.93 -19.46 4.57
N LEU A 46 -9.45 -19.55 3.35
CA LEU A 46 -10.19 -20.71 2.86
C LEU A 46 -9.28 -21.93 2.67
N ALA A 47 -8.07 -21.74 2.13
CA ALA A 47 -7.07 -22.80 1.98
C ALA A 47 -6.66 -23.42 3.32
N ALA A 48 -6.68 -22.63 4.40
CA ALA A 48 -6.43 -23.11 5.76
C ALA A 48 -7.68 -23.67 6.46
N GLY A 49 -8.80 -23.85 5.75
CA GLY A 49 -10.04 -24.43 6.28
C GLY A 49 -10.88 -23.51 7.15
N ASN A 50 -10.66 -22.19 7.09
CA ASN A 50 -11.46 -21.23 7.84
C ASN A 50 -12.74 -20.84 7.09
N VAL A 51 -13.73 -20.37 7.84
CA VAL A 51 -14.88 -19.64 7.31
C VAL A 51 -14.54 -18.14 7.29
N ILE A 52 -14.84 -17.45 6.19
CA ILE A 52 -14.56 -16.02 6.06
C ILE A 52 -15.83 -15.19 5.94
N ILE A 53 -15.84 -14.06 6.66
CA ILE A 53 -16.79 -12.96 6.48
C ILE A 53 -16.01 -11.79 5.89
N SER A 54 -16.25 -11.48 4.63
CA SER A 54 -15.56 -10.42 3.90
C SER A 54 -16.47 -9.20 3.76
N LYS A 55 -16.11 -8.10 4.41
CA LYS A 55 -16.76 -6.80 4.24
C LYS A 55 -16.14 -6.09 3.05
N ALA A 56 -16.90 -5.96 1.96
CA ALA A 56 -16.56 -5.08 0.86
C ALA A 56 -16.62 -3.61 1.32
N SER A 57 -15.84 -2.75 0.67
CA SER A 57 -16.01 -1.31 0.85
C SER A 57 -17.36 -0.88 0.29
N GLU A 58 -18.09 -0.07 1.05
CA GLU A 58 -19.35 0.57 0.58
C GLU A 58 -19.12 1.48 -0.63
N MET A 59 -17.89 1.92 -0.82
CA MET A 59 -17.48 2.78 -1.93
C MET A 59 -17.33 2.00 -3.25
N ASN A 60 -17.00 0.71 -3.21
CA ASN A 60 -16.75 -0.12 -4.40
C ASN A 60 -17.12 -1.60 -4.13
N PRO A 61 -18.42 -1.92 -3.93
CA PRO A 61 -18.82 -3.27 -3.51
C PRO A 61 -18.95 -4.27 -4.65
N PHE A 62 -19.28 -3.83 -5.85
CA PHE A 62 -19.80 -4.71 -6.92
C PHE A 62 -18.83 -5.80 -7.35
N SER A 63 -17.55 -5.47 -7.53
CA SER A 63 -16.54 -6.47 -7.92
C SER A 63 -16.36 -7.55 -6.85
N THR A 64 -16.40 -7.18 -5.57
CA THR A 64 -16.31 -8.15 -4.47
C THR A 64 -17.56 -9.02 -4.37
N LEU A 65 -18.75 -8.44 -4.56
CA LEU A 65 -20.01 -9.18 -4.57
C LEU A 65 -20.04 -10.22 -5.70
N LEU A 66 -19.57 -9.84 -6.90
CA LEU A 66 -19.46 -10.76 -8.04
C LEU A 66 -18.56 -11.96 -7.73
N LEU A 67 -17.50 -11.80 -6.96
CA LEU A 67 -16.65 -12.90 -6.53
C LEU A 67 -17.41 -13.92 -5.65
N GLY A 68 -18.40 -13.47 -4.89
CA GLY A 68 -19.30 -14.35 -4.15
C GLY A 68 -20.14 -15.25 -5.06
N GLU A 69 -20.70 -14.69 -6.12
CA GLU A 69 -21.46 -15.46 -7.14
C GLU A 69 -20.54 -16.46 -7.86
N LEU A 70 -19.32 -16.04 -8.21
CA LEU A 70 -18.34 -16.90 -8.86
C LEU A 70 -17.89 -18.05 -7.94
N ALA A 71 -17.77 -17.79 -6.63
CA ALA A 71 -17.46 -18.86 -5.66
C ALA A 71 -18.56 -19.93 -5.58
N ILE A 72 -19.83 -19.53 -5.62
CA ILE A 72 -20.96 -20.46 -5.69
C ILE A 72 -20.87 -21.32 -6.96
N LYS A 73 -20.64 -20.71 -8.12
CA LYS A 73 -20.47 -21.42 -9.40
C LYS A 73 -19.26 -22.36 -9.41
N ALA A 74 -18.19 -22.01 -8.67
CA ALA A 74 -16.99 -22.80 -8.50
C ALA A 74 -17.16 -23.97 -7.48
N GLY A 75 -18.33 -24.10 -6.85
CA GLY A 75 -18.62 -25.21 -5.93
C GLY A 75 -18.08 -25.00 -4.50
N PHE A 76 -17.82 -23.78 -4.07
CA PHE A 76 -17.46 -23.53 -2.67
C PHE A 76 -18.61 -23.95 -1.74
N PRO A 77 -18.32 -24.60 -0.60
CA PRO A 77 -19.34 -24.99 0.36
C PRO A 77 -20.15 -23.80 0.86
N SER A 78 -21.46 -23.99 0.99
CA SER A 78 -22.34 -22.96 1.53
C SER A 78 -21.87 -22.48 2.91
N GLY A 79 -21.81 -21.15 3.09
CA GLY A 79 -21.35 -20.53 4.34
C GLY A 79 -19.83 -20.48 4.53
N ALA A 80 -19.01 -21.10 3.67
CA ALA A 80 -17.56 -20.96 3.76
C ALA A 80 -17.07 -19.54 3.44
N LEU A 81 -17.70 -18.90 2.46
CA LEU A 81 -17.46 -17.52 2.07
C LEU A 81 -18.75 -16.70 2.22
N ASN A 82 -18.70 -15.63 3.01
CA ASN A 82 -19.80 -14.72 3.23
C ASN A 82 -19.32 -13.30 2.91
N ILE A 83 -19.99 -12.64 1.98
CA ILE A 83 -19.66 -11.26 1.58
C ILE A 83 -20.78 -10.34 2.03
N LEU A 84 -20.40 -9.26 2.70
CA LEU A 84 -21.34 -8.23 3.11
C LEU A 84 -20.83 -6.84 2.69
N VAL A 85 -21.75 -5.92 2.52
CA VAL A 85 -21.48 -4.50 2.31
C VAL A 85 -21.94 -3.75 3.54
N GLY A 86 -21.20 -2.76 3.94
CA GLY A 86 -21.56 -1.91 5.08
C GLY A 86 -20.48 -0.87 5.35
N ASP A 87 -20.83 0.05 6.20
CA ASP A 87 -19.99 1.17 6.63
C ASP A 87 -19.28 0.93 7.98
N VAL A 88 -19.15 1.98 8.77
CA VAL A 88 -18.47 1.97 10.08
C VAL A 88 -19.14 1.02 11.07
N GLU A 89 -20.47 0.90 11.07
CA GLU A 89 -21.19 0.04 12.00
C GLU A 89 -20.88 -1.45 11.75
N ALA A 90 -20.89 -1.86 10.49
CA ALA A 90 -20.49 -3.23 10.11
C ALA A 90 -19.02 -3.51 10.48
N GLY A 91 -18.12 -2.54 10.27
CA GLY A 91 -16.72 -2.64 10.68
C GLY A 91 -16.55 -2.81 12.19
N ASN A 92 -17.27 -2.03 12.99
CA ASN A 92 -17.27 -2.11 14.45
C ASN A 92 -17.83 -3.45 14.95
N ALA A 93 -18.93 -3.92 14.36
CA ALA A 93 -19.52 -5.21 14.69
C ALA A 93 -18.53 -6.37 14.46
N LEU A 94 -17.83 -6.38 13.31
CA LEU A 94 -16.81 -7.38 13.02
C LEU A 94 -15.63 -7.30 13.99
N SER A 95 -15.16 -6.09 14.30
CA SER A 95 -13.98 -5.85 15.13
C SER A 95 -14.19 -6.29 16.58
N SER A 96 -15.42 -6.12 17.12
CA SER A 96 -15.76 -6.44 18.51
C SER A 96 -16.41 -7.82 18.70
N HIS A 97 -16.77 -8.54 17.62
CA HIS A 97 -17.56 -9.77 17.73
C HIS A 97 -16.79 -10.91 18.40
N MET A 98 -17.35 -11.50 19.46
CA MET A 98 -16.70 -12.51 20.30
C MET A 98 -16.39 -13.85 19.61
N ARG A 99 -17.11 -14.24 18.56
CA ARG A 99 -16.89 -15.48 17.81
C ARG A 99 -15.87 -15.37 16.65
N ILE A 100 -15.47 -14.14 16.29
CA ILE A 100 -14.42 -13.93 15.29
C ILE A 100 -13.06 -14.14 15.94
N ARG A 101 -12.22 -14.99 15.37
CA ARG A 101 -10.90 -15.38 15.89
C ARG A 101 -9.75 -14.62 15.27
N LYS A 102 -9.95 -14.08 14.07
CA LYS A 102 -8.99 -13.23 13.37
C LYS A 102 -9.74 -12.15 12.58
N ILE A 103 -9.18 -10.95 12.54
CA ILE A 103 -9.62 -9.87 11.65
C ILE A 103 -8.44 -9.35 10.84
N SER A 104 -8.63 -9.16 9.54
CA SER A 104 -7.68 -8.47 8.66
C SER A 104 -8.33 -7.23 8.08
N PHE A 105 -7.62 -6.13 8.14
CA PHE A 105 -8.07 -4.84 7.65
C PHE A 105 -7.08 -4.27 6.65
N THR A 106 -7.57 -3.69 5.56
CA THR A 106 -6.79 -2.82 4.66
C THR A 106 -7.47 -1.46 4.58
N GLY A 107 -6.73 -0.41 4.90
CA GLY A 107 -7.25 0.97 4.87
C GLY A 107 -6.37 1.95 5.64
N SER A 108 -6.95 3.03 6.17
CA SER A 108 -6.20 4.08 6.84
C SER A 108 -5.67 3.66 8.22
N MET A 109 -4.51 4.21 8.60
CA MET A 109 -3.89 3.99 9.91
C MET A 109 -4.84 4.34 11.08
N ALA A 110 -5.58 5.44 10.96
CA ALA A 110 -6.52 5.86 12.00
C ALA A 110 -7.63 4.84 12.26
N VAL A 111 -8.13 4.18 11.22
CA VAL A 111 -9.14 3.11 11.35
C VAL A 111 -8.48 1.82 11.84
N GLY A 112 -7.29 1.49 11.37
CA GLY A 112 -6.53 0.32 11.84
C GLY A 112 -6.29 0.35 13.35
N LYS A 113 -5.89 1.50 13.90
CA LYS A 113 -5.76 1.70 15.36
C LYS A 113 -7.07 1.43 16.10
N LYS A 114 -8.22 1.88 15.59
CA LYS A 114 -9.54 1.60 16.19
C LYS A 114 -9.89 0.11 16.19
N ILE A 115 -9.61 -0.58 15.09
CA ILE A 115 -9.83 -2.04 14.98
C ILE A 115 -8.95 -2.80 15.98
N GLN A 116 -7.68 -2.41 16.12
CA GLN A 116 -6.76 -3.01 17.08
C GLN A 116 -7.28 -2.86 18.52
N VAL A 117 -7.75 -1.66 18.88
CA VAL A 117 -8.34 -1.38 20.19
C VAL A 117 -9.63 -2.19 20.42
N ALA A 118 -10.52 -2.25 19.43
CA ALA A 118 -11.75 -3.03 19.53
C ALA A 118 -11.49 -4.54 19.68
N ALA A 119 -10.49 -5.06 18.98
CA ALA A 119 -10.06 -6.44 19.12
C ALA A 119 -9.48 -6.73 20.52
N ALA A 120 -8.66 -5.83 21.04
CA ALA A 120 -8.08 -5.94 22.38
C ALA A 120 -9.17 -5.90 23.48
N ASN A 121 -10.14 -5.01 23.34
CA ASN A 121 -11.24 -4.83 24.32
C ASN A 121 -12.34 -5.90 24.22
N SER A 122 -12.27 -6.81 23.22
CA SER A 122 -13.25 -7.89 23.08
C SER A 122 -12.68 -9.24 23.49
N ASN A 123 -12.19 -10.03 22.56
CA ASN A 123 -11.73 -11.40 22.80
C ASN A 123 -10.25 -11.62 22.49
N LEU A 124 -9.46 -10.55 22.33
CA LEU A 124 -8.04 -10.60 21.96
C LEU A 124 -7.81 -11.36 20.64
N LYS A 125 -8.74 -11.22 19.68
CA LYS A 125 -8.60 -11.84 18.36
C LYS A 125 -7.33 -11.39 17.65
N ARG A 126 -6.77 -12.25 16.82
CA ARG A 126 -5.61 -11.89 15.99
C ARG A 126 -5.99 -10.78 15.02
N VAL A 127 -5.14 -9.76 14.92
CA VAL A 127 -5.33 -8.62 14.02
C VAL A 127 -4.19 -8.60 13.01
N THR A 128 -4.55 -8.39 11.76
CA THR A 128 -3.63 -8.15 10.65
C THR A 128 -4.02 -6.82 10.01
N LEU A 129 -3.09 -5.88 9.92
CA LEU A 129 -3.32 -4.54 9.41
C LEU A 129 -2.45 -4.28 8.19
N GLU A 130 -3.07 -3.93 7.06
CA GLU A 130 -2.43 -3.36 5.87
C GLU A 130 -2.88 -1.91 5.78
N LEU A 131 -1.97 -0.99 6.02
CA LEU A 131 -2.31 0.43 6.19
C LEU A 131 -1.70 1.28 5.06
N GLY A 132 -1.83 2.60 5.19
CA GLY A 132 -1.28 3.54 4.23
C GLY A 132 0.25 3.54 4.16
N GLY A 133 0.79 4.27 3.21
CA GLY A 133 2.23 4.39 3.01
C GLY A 133 2.65 5.79 2.57
N LYS A 134 3.93 6.07 2.73
CA LYS A 134 4.61 7.25 2.21
C LYS A 134 5.97 6.83 1.68
N SER A 135 5.94 5.89 0.73
CA SER A 135 7.13 5.15 0.29
C SER A 135 8.18 6.06 -0.31
N PRO A 136 9.44 5.97 0.15
CA PRO A 136 10.56 6.71 -0.44
C PRO A 136 11.02 6.05 -1.75
N VAL A 137 11.49 6.90 -2.67
CA VAL A 137 12.17 6.53 -3.91
C VAL A 137 13.54 7.20 -3.89
N LEU A 138 14.61 6.42 -3.93
CA LEU A 138 15.99 6.90 -3.92
C LEU A 138 16.58 6.75 -5.31
N VAL A 139 17.03 7.86 -5.91
CA VAL A 139 17.61 7.89 -7.24
C VAL A 139 19.04 8.41 -7.16
N PHE A 140 20.01 7.52 -7.42
CA PHE A 140 21.42 7.86 -7.44
C PHE A 140 21.87 8.32 -8.83
N ASP A 141 22.99 9.04 -8.90
CA ASP A 141 23.56 9.62 -10.12
C ASP A 141 24.02 8.57 -11.15
N ASP A 142 24.28 7.34 -10.72
CA ASP A 142 24.61 6.20 -11.58
C ASP A 142 23.39 5.43 -12.12
N ALA A 143 22.17 5.81 -11.70
CA ALA A 143 20.93 5.13 -12.14
C ALA A 143 20.71 5.28 -13.66
N ASP A 144 19.97 4.34 -14.23
CA ASP A 144 19.37 4.57 -15.56
C ASP A 144 18.25 5.60 -15.40
N LEU A 145 18.45 6.78 -16.01
CA LEU A 145 17.53 7.90 -15.84
C LEU A 145 16.11 7.56 -16.33
N SER A 146 15.99 6.84 -17.44
CA SER A 146 14.68 6.50 -18.01
C SER A 146 13.91 5.54 -17.11
N VAL A 147 14.59 4.53 -16.59
CA VAL A 147 14.03 3.55 -15.63
C VAL A 147 13.64 4.23 -14.31
N ALA A 148 14.50 5.12 -13.80
CA ALA A 148 14.26 5.86 -12.57
C ALA A 148 13.07 6.81 -12.68
N VAL A 149 12.95 7.54 -13.80
CA VAL A 149 11.82 8.45 -14.07
C VAL A 149 10.52 7.66 -14.22
N GLU A 150 10.54 6.56 -14.97
CA GLU A 150 9.37 5.68 -15.11
C GLU A 150 8.90 5.14 -13.75
N GLY A 151 9.80 4.58 -12.98
CA GLY A 151 9.47 4.04 -11.66
C GLY A 151 9.03 5.12 -10.66
N SER A 152 9.65 6.29 -10.67
CA SER A 152 9.25 7.43 -9.85
C SER A 152 7.90 8.01 -10.25
N SER A 153 7.41 7.75 -11.47
CA SER A 153 6.07 8.12 -11.91
C SER A 153 4.98 7.13 -11.43
N SER A 154 5.34 6.08 -10.70
CA SER A 154 4.39 5.08 -10.17
C SER A 154 3.27 5.67 -9.31
N PHE A 155 3.48 6.85 -8.71
CA PHE A 155 2.44 7.59 -7.99
C PHE A 155 1.23 7.99 -8.86
N LEU A 156 1.34 7.93 -10.18
CA LEU A 156 0.23 8.15 -11.11
C LEU A 156 -0.71 6.95 -11.21
N ALA A 157 -0.24 5.74 -10.86
CA ALA A 157 -1.08 4.55 -10.87
C ALA A 157 -2.29 4.74 -9.93
N LEU A 158 -3.48 4.31 -10.38
CA LEU A 158 -4.75 4.52 -9.68
C LEU A 158 -4.98 6.00 -9.29
N ASN A 159 -4.41 6.92 -10.03
CA ASN A 159 -4.39 8.35 -9.71
C ASN A 159 -3.91 8.65 -8.27
N GLY A 160 -2.84 8.00 -7.86
CA GLY A 160 -2.22 8.14 -6.55
C GLY A 160 -2.94 7.44 -5.40
N GLN A 161 -3.98 6.64 -5.67
CA GLN A 161 -4.77 5.96 -4.65
C GLN A 161 -4.23 4.56 -4.34
N GLY A 162 -2.94 4.47 -4.05
CA GLY A 162 -2.24 3.22 -3.71
C GLY A 162 -1.31 3.39 -2.52
N CYS A 163 -1.42 2.50 -1.55
CA CYS A 163 -0.67 2.54 -0.30
C CYS A 163 0.85 2.37 -0.46
N ILE A 164 1.29 1.59 -1.47
CA ILE A 164 2.70 1.30 -1.70
C ILE A 164 3.40 2.29 -2.64
N LEU A 165 2.66 3.21 -3.28
CA LEU A 165 3.20 4.10 -4.30
C LEU A 165 4.34 4.98 -3.78
N GLY A 166 5.39 5.14 -4.60
CA GLY A 166 6.52 6.02 -4.33
C GLY A 166 6.11 7.50 -4.43
N THR A 167 5.93 8.17 -3.31
CA THR A 167 5.43 9.55 -3.24
C THR A 167 6.40 10.54 -2.62
N ARG A 168 7.54 10.05 -2.09
CA ARG A 168 8.68 10.85 -1.66
C ARG A 168 9.89 10.46 -2.51
N VAL A 169 10.26 11.29 -3.45
CA VAL A 169 11.39 11.03 -4.36
C VAL A 169 12.60 11.83 -3.91
N TYR A 170 13.68 11.16 -3.62
CA TYR A 170 14.96 11.75 -3.28
C TYR A 170 15.94 11.49 -4.42
N VAL A 171 16.47 12.56 -5.01
CA VAL A 171 17.36 12.50 -6.17
C VAL A 171 18.73 13.03 -5.79
N GLN A 172 19.79 12.35 -6.17
CA GLN A 172 21.15 12.84 -5.96
C GLN A 172 21.37 14.13 -6.73
N GLU A 173 21.97 15.15 -6.07
CA GLU A 173 22.05 16.53 -6.59
C GLU A 173 22.60 16.61 -8.02
N GLY A 174 23.58 15.76 -8.38
CA GLY A 174 24.25 15.81 -9.69
C GLY A 174 23.33 15.58 -10.89
N ILE A 175 22.20 14.90 -10.71
CA ILE A 175 21.23 14.59 -11.78
C ILE A 175 19.85 15.20 -11.54
N ALA A 176 19.69 15.96 -10.47
CA ALA A 176 18.37 16.41 -10.01
C ALA A 176 17.62 17.27 -11.03
N GLU A 177 18.30 18.16 -11.74
CA GLU A 177 17.70 19.05 -12.75
C GLU A 177 17.18 18.25 -13.95
N GLU A 178 18.02 17.35 -14.49
CA GLU A 178 17.67 16.50 -15.64
C GLU A 178 16.52 15.55 -15.27
N PHE A 179 16.62 14.92 -14.10
CA PHE A 179 15.58 14.04 -13.57
C PHE A 179 14.24 14.78 -13.39
N LEU A 180 14.24 15.95 -12.75
CA LEU A 180 13.02 16.72 -12.51
C LEU A 180 12.35 17.14 -13.82
N LYS A 181 13.14 17.57 -14.82
CA LYS A 181 12.64 17.91 -16.15
C LYS A 181 11.97 16.70 -16.82
N ALA A 182 12.61 15.54 -16.79
CA ALA A 182 12.08 14.32 -17.39
C ALA A 182 10.82 13.81 -16.66
N LEU A 183 10.81 13.84 -15.33
CA LEU A 183 9.65 13.46 -14.54
C LEU A 183 8.47 14.43 -14.80
N THR A 184 8.72 15.74 -14.88
CA THR A 184 7.70 16.73 -15.17
C THR A 184 7.04 16.48 -16.52
N ALA A 185 7.84 16.26 -17.57
CA ALA A 185 7.31 15.97 -18.91
C ALA A 185 6.41 14.71 -18.93
N ARG A 186 6.81 13.66 -18.19
CA ARG A 186 6.01 12.43 -18.06
C ARG A 186 4.69 12.68 -17.31
N VAL A 187 4.73 13.43 -16.23
CA VAL A 187 3.55 13.78 -15.42
C VAL A 187 2.56 14.65 -16.20
N GLU A 188 3.05 15.62 -16.95
CA GLU A 188 2.24 16.46 -17.82
C GLU A 188 1.61 15.65 -18.96
N GLY A 189 2.37 14.72 -19.56
CA GLY A 189 1.84 13.79 -20.57
C GLY A 189 0.69 12.94 -20.05
N TYR A 190 0.81 12.40 -18.81
CA TYR A 190 -0.28 11.69 -18.16
C TYR A 190 -1.51 12.60 -17.95
N GLY A 191 -1.29 13.84 -17.54
CA GLY A 191 -2.35 14.82 -17.30
C GLY A 191 -3.16 15.19 -18.55
N GLN A 192 -2.63 15.00 -19.75
CA GLN A 192 -3.34 15.31 -21.01
C GLN A 192 -4.57 14.44 -21.25
N THR A 193 -4.64 13.26 -20.65
CA THR A 193 -5.79 12.35 -20.78
C THR A 193 -6.83 12.50 -19.67
N LEU A 194 -6.71 13.52 -18.79
CA LEU A 194 -7.71 13.79 -17.76
C LEU A 194 -9.07 14.05 -18.39
N GLY A 195 -10.10 13.31 -17.93
CA GLY A 195 -11.47 13.43 -18.42
C GLY A 195 -11.74 12.85 -19.80
N ALA A 196 -10.78 12.20 -20.44
CA ALA A 196 -10.97 11.46 -21.67
C ALA A 196 -11.87 10.22 -21.45
N ASP A 197 -12.37 9.64 -22.53
CA ASP A 197 -13.22 8.45 -22.48
C ASP A 197 -12.46 7.28 -21.82
N PRO A 198 -12.95 6.72 -20.71
CA PRO A 198 -12.30 5.61 -20.03
C PRO A 198 -12.28 4.30 -20.85
N MET A 199 -13.08 4.21 -21.90
CA MET A 199 -13.07 3.06 -22.83
C MET A 199 -12.02 3.19 -23.93
N ASP A 200 -11.40 4.36 -24.08
CA ASP A 200 -10.26 4.54 -25.00
C ASP A 200 -8.99 4.03 -24.33
N MET A 201 -8.32 3.08 -25.00
CA MET A 201 -7.07 2.46 -24.54
C MET A 201 -5.91 3.46 -24.37
N SER A 202 -6.00 4.64 -24.98
CA SER A 202 -5.02 5.72 -24.82
C SER A 202 -5.24 6.56 -23.56
N THR A 203 -6.38 6.41 -22.90
CA THR A 203 -6.69 7.13 -21.65
C THR A 203 -5.88 6.54 -20.51
N MET A 204 -4.90 7.30 -20.02
CA MET A 204 -4.00 6.87 -18.95
C MET A 204 -4.45 7.35 -17.56
N SER A 205 -5.15 8.49 -17.50
CA SER A 205 -5.53 9.13 -16.25
C SER A 205 -6.96 8.77 -15.85
N SER A 206 -7.16 8.53 -14.56
CA SER A 206 -8.47 8.22 -13.96
C SER A 206 -8.88 9.30 -12.95
N PRO A 207 -10.17 9.41 -12.59
CA PRO A 207 -10.59 10.30 -11.50
C PRO A 207 -10.18 9.73 -10.14
N LEU A 208 -10.15 10.59 -9.12
CA LEU A 208 -10.22 10.14 -7.75
C LEU A 208 -11.59 9.49 -7.49
N TYR A 209 -11.61 8.51 -6.64
CA TYR A 209 -12.76 7.64 -6.49
C TYR A 209 -14.01 8.35 -5.93
N HIS A 210 -13.82 9.40 -5.09
CA HIS A 210 -14.93 10.06 -4.41
C HIS A 210 -14.64 11.56 -4.16
N ARG A 211 -15.69 12.38 -4.12
CA ARG A 211 -15.58 13.84 -3.89
C ARG A 211 -14.84 14.18 -2.59
N ARG A 212 -15.11 13.46 -1.50
CA ARG A 212 -14.38 13.69 -0.22
C ARG A 212 -12.89 13.45 -0.37
N GLN A 213 -12.49 12.43 -1.16
CA GLN A 213 -11.07 12.18 -1.42
C GLN A 213 -10.47 13.30 -2.26
N ARG A 214 -11.16 13.75 -3.31
CA ARG A 214 -10.73 14.91 -4.11
C ARG A 214 -10.52 16.14 -3.23
N ASP A 215 -11.48 16.47 -2.37
CA ASP A 215 -11.42 17.65 -1.51
C ASP A 215 -10.28 17.54 -0.48
N SER A 216 -10.02 16.34 0.05
CA SER A 216 -8.88 16.06 0.91
C SER A 216 -7.55 16.24 0.19
N VAL A 217 -7.42 15.73 -1.03
CA VAL A 217 -6.22 15.88 -1.86
C VAL A 217 -5.95 17.35 -2.19
N LEU A 218 -6.99 18.10 -2.60
CA LEU A 218 -6.87 19.54 -2.87
C LEU A 218 -6.45 20.32 -1.63
N LYS A 219 -6.97 19.99 -0.45
CA LYS A 219 -6.53 20.59 0.81
C LYS A 219 -5.04 20.30 1.07
N SER A 220 -4.58 19.10 0.81
CA SER A 220 -3.16 18.74 0.95
C SER A 220 -2.30 19.49 -0.07
N ILE A 221 -2.78 19.68 -1.30
CA ILE A 221 -2.11 20.46 -2.33
C ILE A 221 -1.97 21.95 -1.90
N GLU A 222 -3.04 22.55 -1.38
CA GLU A 222 -2.98 23.93 -0.88
C GLU A 222 -2.01 24.11 0.30
N GLN A 223 -1.88 23.08 1.14
CA GLN A 223 -0.85 23.06 2.18
C GLN A 223 0.55 22.92 1.57
N GLY A 224 0.72 22.01 0.59
CA GLY A 224 1.99 21.81 -0.11
C GLY A 224 2.52 23.06 -0.81
N LYS A 225 1.64 23.91 -1.37
CA LYS A 225 2.02 25.20 -1.98
C LYS A 225 2.68 26.17 -0.99
N LYS A 226 2.45 26.00 0.31
CA LYS A 226 3.07 26.81 1.37
C LYS A 226 4.40 26.23 1.84
N GLU A 227 4.60 24.91 1.62
CA GLU A 227 5.70 24.14 2.18
C GLU A 227 6.78 23.77 1.17
N ALA A 228 6.48 23.86 -0.14
CA ALA A 228 7.37 23.44 -1.21
C ALA A 228 7.12 24.24 -2.49
N GLN A 229 8.08 24.22 -3.41
CA GLN A 229 7.91 24.80 -4.74
C GLN A 229 6.95 23.91 -5.56
N LEU A 230 5.86 24.48 -6.05
CA LEU A 230 5.00 23.81 -7.04
C LEU A 230 5.70 23.82 -8.41
N VAL A 231 5.91 22.65 -9.00
CA VAL A 231 6.52 22.49 -10.33
C VAL A 231 5.47 22.38 -11.41
N THR A 232 4.47 21.51 -11.23
CA THR A 232 3.35 21.32 -12.17
C THR A 232 2.11 20.84 -11.45
N GLY A 233 0.94 20.98 -12.08
CA GLY A 233 -0.36 20.59 -11.51
C GLY A 233 -0.87 21.59 -10.46
N GLY A 234 -1.33 21.07 -9.34
CA GLY A 234 -1.72 21.88 -8.17
C GLY A 234 -3.16 22.33 -8.13
N ALA A 235 -4.06 21.78 -8.96
CA ALA A 235 -5.46 22.19 -9.00
C ALA A 235 -6.42 21.02 -9.32
N ALA A 236 -7.71 21.24 -9.09
CA ALA A 236 -8.74 20.41 -9.68
C ALA A 236 -8.73 20.55 -11.21
N TRP A 237 -9.14 19.50 -11.91
CA TRP A 237 -9.32 19.54 -13.35
C TRP A 237 -10.81 19.43 -13.69
N GLY A 238 -11.28 20.33 -14.56
CA GLY A 238 -12.67 20.39 -14.97
C GLY A 238 -13.67 20.78 -13.86
N THR A 239 -14.93 20.86 -14.21
CA THR A 239 -16.04 21.21 -13.31
C THR A 239 -16.81 19.97 -12.85
N GLU A 240 -16.71 18.87 -13.59
CA GLU A 240 -17.38 17.61 -13.33
C GLU A 240 -16.39 16.52 -12.91
N GLY A 241 -16.90 15.49 -12.25
CA GLY A 241 -16.07 14.37 -11.78
C GLY A 241 -15.19 14.69 -10.57
N CYS A 242 -14.22 13.84 -10.35
CA CYS A 242 -13.28 13.93 -9.23
C CYS A 242 -11.82 14.00 -9.72
N TYR A 243 -11.59 14.75 -10.77
CA TYR A 243 -10.26 14.87 -11.35
C TYR A 243 -9.41 15.90 -10.61
N VAL A 244 -8.14 15.54 -10.41
CA VAL A 244 -7.08 16.41 -9.85
C VAL A 244 -5.88 16.30 -10.78
N GLN A 245 -5.28 17.44 -11.08
CA GLN A 245 -4.06 17.48 -11.89
C GLN A 245 -2.93 16.74 -11.17
N PRO A 246 -2.21 15.85 -11.84
CA PRO A 246 -0.99 15.27 -11.30
C PRO A 246 -0.02 16.39 -10.89
N THR A 247 0.49 16.29 -9.66
CA THR A 247 1.17 17.42 -9.01
C THR A 247 2.55 17.01 -8.54
N ILE A 248 3.56 17.84 -8.88
CA ILE A 248 4.93 17.72 -8.38
C ILE A 248 5.24 18.92 -7.49
N PHE A 249 5.68 18.64 -6.27
CA PHE A 249 6.33 19.59 -5.38
C PHE A 249 7.84 19.34 -5.34
N TYR A 250 8.63 20.39 -5.24
CA TYR A 250 10.09 20.34 -5.22
C TYR A 250 10.65 21.10 -4.03
N LYS A 251 11.72 20.55 -3.42
CA LYS A 251 12.42 21.15 -2.25
C LYS A 251 11.46 21.54 -1.13
N PRO A 252 10.82 20.57 -0.47
CA PRO A 252 9.95 20.86 0.66
C PRO A 252 10.76 21.44 1.83
N THR A 253 10.09 22.23 2.67
CA THR A 253 10.65 22.64 3.96
C THR A 253 10.82 21.43 4.88
N PRO A 254 11.75 21.46 5.84
CA PRO A 254 11.81 20.44 6.89
C PRO A 254 10.44 20.27 7.56
N ASP A 255 10.09 19.04 7.92
CA ASP A 255 8.82 18.69 8.61
C ASP A 255 7.53 19.07 7.84
N SER A 256 7.62 19.26 6.52
CA SER A 256 6.46 19.60 5.70
C SER A 256 5.39 18.52 5.75
N GLN A 257 4.12 18.90 5.93
CA GLN A 257 2.98 17.99 5.99
C GLN A 257 2.82 17.18 4.70
N ILE A 258 3.15 17.82 3.55
CA ILE A 258 3.06 17.15 2.25
C ILE A 258 4.09 16.02 2.10
N THR A 259 5.21 16.08 2.83
CA THR A 259 6.24 15.04 2.88
C THR A 259 5.94 13.97 3.93
N MET A 260 5.42 14.37 5.08
CA MET A 260 5.24 13.48 6.23
C MET A 260 3.98 12.62 6.13
N HIS A 261 2.90 13.11 5.50
CA HIS A 261 1.62 12.43 5.47
C HIS A 261 1.22 11.90 4.09
N GLU A 262 0.52 10.77 4.10
CA GLU A 262 -0.07 10.18 2.91
C GLU A 262 -1.18 11.09 2.35
N VAL A 263 -1.08 11.47 1.07
CA VAL A 263 -2.10 12.27 0.38
C VAL A 263 -3.19 11.40 -0.23
N PHE A 264 -2.83 10.20 -0.66
CA PHE A 264 -3.68 9.24 -1.37
C PHE A 264 -4.35 9.86 -2.61
N GLY A 265 -3.52 10.50 -3.42
CA GLY A 265 -3.85 11.22 -4.66
C GLY A 265 -2.62 11.43 -5.53
N PRO A 266 -2.77 11.99 -6.74
CA PRO A 266 -1.70 12.10 -7.72
C PRO A 266 -0.68 13.21 -7.36
N VAL A 267 -0.04 13.09 -6.22
CA VAL A 267 0.88 14.09 -5.67
C VAL A 267 2.19 13.41 -5.26
N VAL A 268 3.29 13.94 -5.76
CA VAL A 268 4.64 13.51 -5.42
C VAL A 268 5.46 14.68 -4.92
N VAL A 269 6.34 14.42 -3.97
CA VAL A 269 7.33 15.38 -3.46
C VAL A 269 8.71 14.94 -3.89
N VAL A 270 9.48 15.84 -4.51
CA VAL A 270 10.85 15.60 -4.94
C VAL A 270 11.79 16.45 -4.10
N ASP A 271 12.77 15.84 -3.50
CA ASP A 271 13.85 16.52 -2.76
C ASP A 271 15.22 16.01 -3.23
N THR A 272 16.28 16.68 -2.85
CA THR A 272 17.64 16.31 -3.23
C THR A 272 18.44 15.78 -2.04
N PHE A 273 19.50 15.05 -2.33
CA PHE A 273 20.48 14.60 -1.35
C PHE A 273 21.90 14.62 -1.93
N LYS A 274 22.89 14.68 -1.04
CA LYS A 274 24.32 14.64 -1.40
C LYS A 274 24.96 13.30 -1.12
N THR A 275 24.62 12.69 0.00
CA THR A 275 25.28 11.46 0.47
C THR A 275 24.29 10.35 0.75
N GLU A 276 24.79 9.12 0.68
CA GLU A 276 24.03 7.91 1.00
C GLU A 276 23.46 7.91 2.42
N GLY A 277 24.27 8.38 3.40
CA GLY A 277 23.82 8.49 4.79
C GLY A 277 22.68 9.50 4.98
N GLU A 278 22.74 10.64 4.27
CA GLU A 278 21.68 11.64 4.30
C GLU A 278 20.37 11.09 3.75
N VAL A 279 20.40 10.45 2.57
CA VAL A 279 19.17 9.95 1.96
C VAL A 279 18.56 8.80 2.75
N LEU A 280 19.39 7.94 3.34
CA LEU A 280 18.91 6.86 4.20
C LEU A 280 18.19 7.41 5.44
N GLN A 281 18.74 8.43 6.08
CA GLN A 281 18.09 9.11 7.19
C GLN A 281 16.75 9.71 6.77
N LYS A 282 16.71 10.51 5.69
CA LYS A 282 15.48 11.09 5.15
C LYS A 282 14.43 10.03 4.78
N ALA A 283 14.86 8.92 4.18
CA ALA A 283 13.97 7.83 3.77
C ALA A 283 13.30 7.14 4.98
N ASN A 284 14.07 6.91 6.04
CA ASN A 284 13.60 6.22 7.25
C ASN A 284 12.86 7.14 8.24
N ASP A 285 12.97 8.47 8.09
CA ASP A 285 12.29 9.45 8.95
C ASP A 285 10.80 9.55 8.59
N THR A 286 10.05 8.55 9.00
CA THR A 286 8.60 8.44 8.77
C THR A 286 8.01 7.37 9.67
N GLU A 287 6.72 7.50 10.01
CA GLU A 287 5.95 6.45 10.69
C GLU A 287 5.55 5.28 9.76
N TYR A 288 5.70 5.46 8.43
CA TYR A 288 5.37 4.47 7.41
C TYR A 288 6.56 3.57 7.08
N GLY A 289 6.29 2.34 6.66
CA GLY A 289 7.30 1.37 6.29
C GLY A 289 6.78 0.27 5.34
N LEU A 290 5.82 0.59 4.47
CA LEU A 290 5.21 -0.40 3.58
C LEU A 290 6.15 -0.74 2.41
N GLY A 291 6.62 0.24 1.66
CA GLY A 291 7.51 0.04 0.53
C GLY A 291 8.64 1.07 0.45
N ALA A 292 9.70 0.73 -0.28
CA ALA A 292 10.78 1.62 -0.68
C ALA A 292 11.32 1.22 -2.06
N TYR A 293 11.83 2.19 -2.80
CA TYR A 293 12.33 2.01 -4.16
C TYR A 293 13.73 2.59 -4.27
N LEU A 294 14.62 1.88 -4.97
CA LEU A 294 16.02 2.25 -5.12
C LEU A 294 16.45 2.11 -6.57
N TYR A 295 17.06 3.15 -7.11
CA TYR A 295 17.59 3.20 -8.48
C TYR A 295 19.09 3.48 -8.44
N THR A 296 19.90 2.49 -8.82
CA THR A 296 21.37 2.52 -8.88
C THR A 296 21.90 1.38 -9.74
N LYS A 297 23.05 1.54 -10.38
CA LYS A 297 23.78 0.45 -11.07
C LYS A 297 24.79 -0.22 -10.16
N ASP A 298 25.08 0.34 -8.98
CA ASP A 298 26.01 -0.21 -8.00
C ASP A 298 25.33 -1.32 -7.18
N LEU A 299 25.72 -2.55 -7.40
CA LEU A 299 25.16 -3.72 -6.71
C LEU A 299 25.44 -3.71 -5.19
N ASP A 300 26.62 -3.28 -4.79
CA ASP A 300 26.97 -3.22 -3.36
C ASP A 300 26.12 -2.18 -2.62
N ARG A 301 25.89 -1.04 -3.24
CA ARG A 301 24.94 -0.02 -2.75
C ARG A 301 23.53 -0.59 -2.69
N ALA A 302 23.08 -1.28 -3.73
CA ALA A 302 21.75 -1.87 -3.77
C ALA A 302 21.51 -2.84 -2.61
N ILE A 303 22.45 -3.75 -2.35
CA ILE A 303 22.36 -4.71 -1.24
C ILE A 303 22.41 -4.00 0.11
N ARG A 304 23.33 -3.07 0.30
CA ARG A 304 23.52 -2.34 1.56
C ARG A 304 22.30 -1.50 1.91
N LEU A 305 21.80 -0.70 0.97
CA LEU A 305 20.66 0.19 1.23
C LEU A 305 19.33 -0.58 1.34
N SER A 306 19.12 -1.62 0.53
CA SER A 306 17.90 -2.44 0.68
C SER A 306 17.81 -3.09 2.06
N SER A 307 18.95 -3.40 2.68
CA SER A 307 18.99 -3.90 4.06
C SER A 307 18.79 -2.82 5.12
N ALA A 308 19.17 -1.57 4.83
CA ALA A 308 19.12 -0.45 5.77
C ALA A 308 17.80 0.34 5.73
N LEU A 309 17.05 0.27 4.62
CA LEU A 309 15.73 0.90 4.49
C LEU A 309 14.71 0.18 5.36
N GLU A 310 13.98 0.94 6.17
CA GLU A 310 12.95 0.43 7.09
C GLU A 310 11.59 0.28 6.38
N ALA A 311 11.54 -0.64 5.41
CA ALA A 311 10.35 -0.97 4.65
C ALA A 311 10.15 -2.48 4.54
N GLY A 312 8.92 -2.95 4.52
CA GLY A 312 8.60 -4.37 4.37
C GLY A 312 8.94 -4.91 2.98
N THR A 313 8.83 -4.07 1.96
CA THR A 313 9.25 -4.39 0.59
C THR A 313 10.21 -3.33 0.08
N VAL A 314 11.39 -3.73 -0.37
CA VAL A 314 12.34 -2.84 -1.06
C VAL A 314 12.58 -3.38 -2.45
N THR A 315 12.35 -2.55 -3.47
CA THR A 315 12.58 -2.92 -4.87
C THR A 315 13.73 -2.11 -5.46
N VAL A 316 14.55 -2.77 -6.28
CA VAL A 316 15.72 -2.16 -6.93
C VAL A 316 15.51 -2.10 -8.44
N ASN A 317 15.70 -0.91 -9.02
CA ASN A 317 15.59 -0.64 -10.46
C ASN A 317 14.24 -1.04 -11.09
N THR A 318 13.18 -1.09 -10.28
CA THR A 318 11.81 -1.33 -10.72
C THR A 318 10.82 -0.70 -9.76
N ALA A 319 9.56 -0.61 -10.15
CA ALA A 319 8.46 -0.17 -9.30
C ALA A 319 7.33 -1.20 -9.30
N MET A 320 6.60 -1.29 -8.18
CA MET A 320 5.37 -2.09 -8.04
C MET A 320 5.51 -3.57 -8.45
N SER A 321 6.62 -4.21 -8.06
CA SER A 321 6.81 -5.63 -8.29
C SER A 321 6.09 -6.44 -7.21
N PHE A 322 5.01 -7.12 -7.60
CA PHE A 322 4.25 -8.03 -6.71
C PHE A 322 4.38 -9.46 -7.20
N HIS A 323 4.65 -10.37 -6.29
CA HIS A 323 4.61 -11.80 -6.58
C HIS A 323 3.83 -12.55 -5.50
N PRO A 324 2.87 -13.42 -5.86
CA PRO A 324 1.98 -14.05 -4.88
C PRO A 324 2.68 -15.00 -3.90
N THR A 325 3.90 -15.43 -4.19
CA THR A 325 4.71 -16.27 -3.28
C THR A 325 5.61 -15.48 -2.35
N VAL A 326 5.65 -14.14 -2.51
CA VAL A 326 6.45 -13.23 -1.72
C VAL A 326 5.58 -12.60 -0.65
N PRO A 327 5.98 -12.63 0.64
CA PRO A 327 5.24 -11.94 1.69
C PRO A 327 5.11 -10.45 1.41
N PHE A 328 3.92 -9.91 1.58
CA PHE A 328 3.62 -8.49 1.48
C PHE A 328 3.21 -7.95 2.84
N GLY A 329 3.73 -6.79 3.24
CA GLY A 329 3.39 -6.14 4.50
C GLY A 329 4.34 -5.03 4.88
N GLY A 330 4.00 -4.28 5.93
CA GLY A 330 4.77 -3.17 6.44
C GLY A 330 5.83 -3.57 7.46
N PHE A 331 6.73 -2.63 7.75
CA PHE A 331 7.84 -2.79 8.70
C PHE A 331 7.64 -1.97 9.98
N LYS A 332 6.84 -0.90 9.95
CA LYS A 332 6.60 0.04 11.05
C LYS A 332 5.14 -0.01 11.53
N GLY A 333 4.42 1.09 11.39
CA GLY A 333 3.04 1.22 11.84
C GLY A 333 2.02 0.36 11.12
N GLU A 334 2.36 -0.17 9.95
CA GLU A 334 1.53 -1.06 9.12
C GLU A 334 1.79 -2.54 9.42
N LEU A 335 1.84 -2.92 10.63
CA LEU A 335 2.27 -4.25 11.05
C LEU A 335 1.43 -5.36 10.42
N THR A 336 1.96 -6.01 9.40
CA THR A 336 1.39 -7.25 8.88
C THR A 336 2.42 -8.28 8.51
N LEU A 337 2.32 -9.38 9.15
CA LEU A 337 2.85 -10.63 8.66
C LEU A 337 1.68 -11.43 8.06
N SER A 338 1.45 -11.33 6.77
CA SER A 338 0.65 -12.33 6.09
C SER A 338 1.47 -13.60 6.02
N ALA A 339 1.01 -14.64 6.69
CA ALA A 339 1.38 -16.04 6.53
C ALA A 339 2.72 -16.57 7.11
N CYS A 340 3.68 -15.80 7.60
CA CYS A 340 4.84 -16.41 8.27
C CYS A 340 5.32 -15.59 9.48
N PRO A 341 5.35 -16.14 10.70
CA PRO A 341 5.73 -15.42 11.92
C PRO A 341 7.24 -15.11 12.04
N ALA A 342 8.06 -15.53 11.07
CA ALA A 342 9.50 -15.57 11.24
C ALA A 342 10.33 -14.78 10.21
N VAL A 343 9.73 -14.09 9.23
CA VAL A 343 10.49 -13.40 8.18
C VAL A 343 10.13 -11.92 8.16
N GLY A 344 11.03 -11.10 8.68
CA GLY A 344 10.83 -9.67 8.83
C GLY A 344 11.10 -8.81 7.59
N ARG A 345 11.72 -9.33 6.52
CA ARG A 345 12.06 -8.56 5.30
C ARG A 345 12.20 -9.45 4.08
N LEU A 346 11.79 -8.95 2.94
CA LEU A 346 12.12 -9.52 1.65
C LEU A 346 12.73 -8.46 0.73
N MET A 347 13.87 -8.82 0.09
CA MET A 347 14.42 -8.10 -1.06
C MET A 347 13.91 -8.75 -2.34
N VAL A 348 13.42 -7.95 -3.28
CA VAL A 348 13.05 -8.34 -4.63
C VAL A 348 13.78 -7.47 -5.65
#